data_01db07bc8bf2fc2a5cba190a67e5b0da
#
_entry.id   01db07bc8bf2fc2a5cba190a67e5b0da
#
_cell.length_a   1.000
_cell.length_b   1.000
_cell.length_c   1.000
_cell.angle_alpha   90.00
_cell.angle_beta   90.00
_cell.angle_gamma   90.00
#
_symmetry.space_group_name_H-M   'P 1'
#
loop_
_entity.id
_entity.type
_entity.pdbx_description
1 polymer ?
#
loop_
_entity_poly.entity_id
_entity_poly.type
_entity_poly.pdbx_seq_one_letter_code
_entity_poly.pdbx_strand_id
1 'polypeptide(L)'
;MSRVKQYQKGEFEEQINTLKKLGFTNDEALIYHVILISKECTVGEISRSINFSRSKIYGVIDNLLSEGIVVEGSTHPKSYYPIDPREIAEKRLKEIESAAQEAESDLYQLYQSKKIDYLETLTVKDMEIFSQVVSMCARAKSTIDVIASILPSEMPRNVCRAFSDASGRGVKVRLLFPNKESNLDLSRLEGFFEIRLSSYIPPAGVILIDEMEFCVGGLDVPDSNNTLLGMWMNQPDLARLVGLIFNNIYESSEVYES
;
A
#
# COMPACT_ATOMS: atom_id res chain seq x y z
N MET A 1 -44.00 1.11 -23.66
CA MET A 1 -43.63 -0.10 -22.93
C MET A 1 -42.12 -0.09 -22.70
N SER A 2 -41.72 0.22 -21.48
CA SER A 2 -40.36 0.50 -21.05
C SER A 2 -39.49 -0.76 -21.13
N ARG A 3 -38.42 -0.71 -21.94
CA ARG A 3 -37.36 -1.71 -21.97
C ARG A 3 -36.38 -1.47 -20.83
N VAL A 4 -36.80 -1.56 -19.61
CA VAL A 4 -35.86 -1.79 -18.50
C VAL A 4 -35.66 -3.29 -18.47
N LYS A 5 -34.56 -3.78 -19.11
CA LYS A 5 -34.11 -5.14 -18.95
C LYS A 5 -33.90 -5.37 -17.44
N GLN A 6 -34.50 -6.44 -16.96
CA GLN A 6 -34.29 -6.98 -15.61
C GLN A 6 -32.82 -7.35 -15.47
N TYR A 7 -31.99 -6.39 -15.00
CA TYR A 7 -30.62 -6.71 -14.59
C TYR A 7 -30.68 -7.70 -13.42
N GLN A 8 -29.88 -8.73 -13.47
CA GLN A 8 -29.77 -9.63 -12.32
C GLN A 8 -29.26 -8.78 -11.13
N LYS A 9 -29.90 -8.91 -9.97
CA LYS A 9 -29.66 -8.09 -8.77
C LYS A 9 -28.16 -7.97 -8.40
N GLY A 10 -27.37 -9.03 -8.63
CA GLY A 10 -25.92 -9.04 -8.38
C GLY A 10 -25.12 -8.13 -9.31
N GLU A 11 -25.45 -8.07 -10.60
CA GLU A 11 -24.75 -7.25 -11.58
C GLU A 11 -24.96 -5.74 -11.33
N PHE A 12 -26.17 -5.37 -10.92
CA PHE A 12 -26.49 -4.00 -10.51
C PHE A 12 -25.67 -3.55 -9.29
N GLU A 13 -25.62 -4.38 -8.25
CA GLU A 13 -24.85 -4.08 -7.04
C GLU A 13 -23.34 -3.96 -7.32
N GLU A 14 -22.79 -4.79 -8.21
CA GLU A 14 -21.41 -4.72 -8.63
C GLU A 14 -21.08 -3.42 -9.37
N GLN A 15 -21.95 -2.99 -10.30
CA GLN A 15 -21.79 -1.74 -11.04
C GLN A 15 -21.84 -0.52 -10.12
N ILE A 16 -22.77 -0.48 -9.16
CA ILE A 16 -22.82 0.59 -8.14
C ILE A 16 -21.56 0.60 -7.29
N ASN A 17 -21.07 -0.56 -6.86
CA ASN A 17 -19.82 -0.64 -6.10
C ASN A 17 -18.60 -0.18 -6.91
N THR A 18 -18.59 -0.42 -8.21
CA THR A 18 -17.52 0.07 -9.11
C THR A 18 -17.53 1.60 -9.20
N LEU A 19 -18.71 2.23 -9.33
CA LEU A 19 -18.84 3.69 -9.30
C LEU A 19 -18.40 4.27 -7.95
N LYS A 20 -18.75 3.63 -6.85
CA LYS A 20 -18.28 4.05 -5.51
C LYS A 20 -16.77 4.00 -5.36
N LYS A 21 -16.08 3.04 -5.98
CA LYS A 21 -14.60 2.99 -6.02
C LYS A 21 -14.00 4.16 -6.81
N LEU A 22 -14.75 4.72 -7.77
CA LEU A 22 -14.38 5.94 -8.49
C LEU A 22 -14.71 7.24 -7.73
N GLY A 23 -15.17 7.14 -6.47
CA GLY A 23 -15.44 8.30 -5.61
C GLY A 23 -16.88 8.81 -5.64
N PHE A 24 -17.81 8.10 -6.31
CA PHE A 24 -19.23 8.46 -6.23
C PHE A 24 -19.80 8.15 -4.85
N THR A 25 -20.63 9.05 -4.35
CA THR A 25 -21.54 8.71 -3.23
C THR A 25 -22.56 7.65 -3.68
N ASN A 26 -23.24 7.03 -2.73
CA ASN A 26 -24.25 6.03 -3.08
C ASN A 26 -25.37 6.60 -3.93
N ASP A 27 -25.83 7.82 -3.64
CA ASP A 27 -26.92 8.47 -4.36
C ASP A 27 -26.48 8.91 -5.77
N GLU A 28 -25.28 9.43 -5.92
CA GLU A 28 -24.68 9.77 -7.23
C GLU A 28 -24.51 8.53 -8.10
N ALA A 29 -23.98 7.43 -7.53
CA ALA A 29 -23.82 6.18 -8.26
C ALA A 29 -25.16 5.64 -8.78
N LEU A 30 -26.22 5.68 -7.96
CA LEU A 30 -27.54 5.25 -8.36
C LEU A 30 -28.12 6.11 -9.48
N ILE A 31 -28.06 7.44 -9.35
CA ILE A 31 -28.60 8.38 -10.35
C ILE A 31 -27.79 8.29 -11.64
N TYR A 32 -26.45 8.34 -11.56
CA TYR A 32 -25.61 8.23 -12.75
C TYR A 32 -25.82 6.90 -13.49
N HIS A 33 -25.95 5.79 -12.76
CA HIS A 33 -26.22 4.48 -13.34
C HIS A 33 -27.55 4.45 -14.13
N VAL A 34 -28.63 5.07 -13.60
CA VAL A 34 -29.89 5.20 -14.32
C VAL A 34 -29.72 6.01 -15.60
N ILE A 35 -29.00 7.14 -15.54
CA ILE A 35 -28.72 7.99 -16.71
C ILE A 35 -27.88 7.22 -17.74
N LEU A 36 -26.86 6.48 -17.29
CA LEU A 36 -25.95 5.70 -18.14
C LEU A 36 -26.69 4.62 -18.95
N ILE A 37 -27.58 3.87 -18.28
CA ILE A 37 -28.36 2.82 -18.95
C ILE A 37 -29.38 3.42 -19.93
N SER A 38 -30.03 4.51 -19.55
CA SER A 38 -31.06 5.15 -20.36
C SER A 38 -30.47 5.98 -21.50
N LYS A 39 -29.18 6.34 -21.41
CA LYS A 39 -28.44 7.26 -22.29
C LYS A 39 -28.95 8.70 -22.25
N GLU A 40 -30.21 8.89 -21.92
CA GLU A 40 -30.90 10.16 -21.72
C GLU A 40 -32.07 9.91 -20.76
N CYS A 41 -32.24 10.76 -19.75
CA CYS A 41 -33.43 10.70 -18.92
C CYS A 41 -33.71 12.04 -18.22
N THR A 42 -35.01 12.21 -17.89
CA THR A 42 -35.52 13.33 -17.12
C THR A 42 -35.56 13.00 -15.63
N VAL A 43 -35.62 14.03 -14.75
CA VAL A 43 -35.78 13.83 -13.30
C VAL A 43 -37.02 12.97 -12.96
N GLY A 44 -38.11 13.09 -13.76
CA GLY A 44 -39.32 12.30 -13.56
C GLY A 44 -39.11 10.81 -13.83
N GLU A 45 -38.24 10.46 -14.78
CA GLU A 45 -37.87 9.07 -15.11
C GLU A 45 -36.92 8.49 -14.09
N ILE A 46 -35.93 9.27 -13.64
CA ILE A 46 -35.02 8.88 -12.56
C ILE A 46 -35.84 8.59 -11.28
N SER A 47 -36.74 9.49 -10.90
CA SER A 47 -37.60 9.35 -9.70
C SER A 47 -38.41 8.05 -9.71
N ARG A 48 -38.93 7.66 -10.88
CA ARG A 48 -39.68 6.40 -11.04
C ARG A 48 -38.79 5.15 -10.96
N SER A 49 -37.53 5.28 -11.34
CA SER A 49 -36.60 4.15 -11.41
C SER A 49 -36.00 3.78 -10.05
N ILE A 50 -35.72 4.77 -9.18
CA ILE A 50 -34.99 4.56 -7.91
C ILE A 50 -35.75 5.02 -6.67
N ASN A 51 -37.01 5.44 -6.83
CA ASN A 51 -37.91 5.88 -5.75
C ASN A 51 -37.35 7.02 -4.88
N PHE A 52 -36.62 7.97 -5.51
CA PHE A 52 -36.16 9.19 -4.85
C PHE A 52 -37.11 10.34 -5.09
N SER A 53 -37.20 11.26 -4.11
CA SER A 53 -37.96 12.51 -4.31
C SER A 53 -37.28 13.39 -5.37
N ARG A 54 -38.06 14.15 -6.12
CA ARG A 54 -37.52 15.05 -7.16
C ARG A 54 -36.53 16.06 -6.59
N SER A 55 -36.82 16.61 -5.40
CA SER A 55 -35.90 17.54 -4.73
C SER A 55 -34.53 16.92 -4.46
N LYS A 56 -34.48 15.68 -3.95
CA LYS A 56 -33.25 14.95 -3.73
C LYS A 56 -32.49 14.74 -5.05
N ILE A 57 -33.19 14.35 -6.12
CA ILE A 57 -32.58 14.11 -7.43
C ILE A 57 -31.96 15.39 -7.99
N TYR A 58 -32.63 16.53 -7.90
CA TYR A 58 -32.07 17.82 -8.35
C TYR A 58 -30.79 18.15 -7.62
N GLY A 59 -30.73 18.02 -6.29
CA GLY A 59 -29.51 18.29 -5.53
C GLY A 59 -28.34 17.40 -5.92
N VAL A 60 -28.59 16.12 -6.22
CA VAL A 60 -27.52 15.21 -6.69
C VAL A 60 -27.13 15.53 -8.14
N ILE A 61 -28.09 15.84 -9.01
CA ILE A 61 -27.81 16.21 -10.42
C ILE A 61 -26.98 17.50 -10.48
N ASP A 62 -27.26 18.49 -9.64
CA ASP A 62 -26.48 19.72 -9.58
C ASP A 62 -25.00 19.45 -9.24
N ASN A 63 -24.73 18.51 -8.33
CA ASN A 63 -23.36 18.05 -8.06
C ASN A 63 -22.74 17.36 -9.28
N LEU A 64 -23.45 16.41 -9.90
CA LEU A 64 -22.97 15.70 -11.08
C LEU A 64 -22.71 16.62 -12.27
N LEU A 65 -23.51 17.69 -12.44
CA LEU A 65 -23.29 18.73 -13.43
C LEU A 65 -22.03 19.57 -13.11
N SER A 66 -21.88 19.99 -11.86
CA SER A 66 -20.72 20.77 -11.41
C SER A 66 -19.40 20.03 -11.57
N GLU A 67 -19.43 18.71 -11.38
CA GLU A 67 -18.29 17.83 -11.58
C GLU A 67 -18.07 17.43 -13.05
N GLY A 68 -19.00 17.77 -13.93
CA GLY A 68 -18.94 17.40 -15.36
C GLY A 68 -19.11 15.90 -15.59
N ILE A 69 -19.88 15.22 -14.77
CA ILE A 69 -20.19 13.78 -14.86
C ILE A 69 -21.44 13.54 -15.72
N VAL A 70 -22.33 14.52 -15.74
CA VAL A 70 -23.49 14.55 -16.62
C VAL A 70 -23.57 15.89 -17.33
N VAL A 71 -24.30 15.95 -18.45
CA VAL A 71 -24.61 17.19 -19.16
C VAL A 71 -26.12 17.35 -19.28
N GLU A 72 -26.57 18.62 -19.25
CA GLU A 72 -27.97 18.99 -19.43
C GLU A 72 -28.30 19.17 -20.92
N GLY A 73 -29.41 18.58 -21.36
CA GLY A 73 -29.93 18.76 -22.70
C GLY A 73 -30.81 20.01 -22.84
N SER A 74 -31.03 20.44 -24.04
CA SER A 74 -31.83 21.64 -24.39
C SER A 74 -33.34 21.40 -24.44
N THR A 75 -33.80 20.20 -24.08
CA THR A 75 -35.21 19.79 -24.19
C THR A 75 -36.08 20.27 -22.99
N HIS A 76 -37.36 20.39 -23.16
CA HIS A 76 -38.32 20.58 -22.07
C HIS A 76 -39.32 19.40 -22.02
N PRO A 77 -39.42 18.68 -20.88
CA PRO A 77 -38.66 18.85 -19.63
C PRO A 77 -37.19 18.56 -19.81
N LYS A 78 -36.32 19.19 -18.95
CA LYS A 78 -34.85 19.01 -19.00
C LYS A 78 -34.50 17.54 -18.92
N SER A 79 -33.60 17.12 -19.82
CA SER A 79 -33.04 15.79 -19.87
C SER A 79 -31.53 15.84 -19.54
N TYR A 80 -30.97 14.74 -19.07
CA TYR A 80 -29.57 14.62 -18.66
C TYR A 80 -28.93 13.44 -19.37
N TYR A 81 -27.69 13.65 -19.79
CA TYR A 81 -26.86 12.71 -20.55
C TYR A 81 -25.63 12.33 -19.74
N PRO A 82 -25.20 11.07 -19.76
CA PRO A 82 -23.99 10.67 -19.06
C PRO A 82 -22.75 11.05 -19.87
N ILE A 83 -21.69 11.46 -19.20
CA ILE A 83 -20.34 11.47 -19.75
C ILE A 83 -19.79 10.04 -19.78
N ASP A 84 -18.90 9.75 -20.72
CA ASP A 84 -18.28 8.42 -20.84
C ASP A 84 -17.57 8.04 -19.52
N PRO A 85 -17.88 6.86 -18.93
CA PRO A 85 -17.22 6.41 -17.70
C PRO A 85 -15.68 6.41 -17.78
N ARG A 86 -15.10 6.25 -18.96
CA ARG A 86 -13.63 6.29 -19.18
C ARG A 86 -13.09 7.70 -18.97
N GLU A 87 -13.78 8.71 -19.47
CA GLU A 87 -13.40 10.11 -19.27
C GLU A 87 -13.48 10.51 -17.78
N ILE A 88 -14.48 10.02 -17.08
CA ILE A 88 -14.64 10.23 -15.63
C ILE A 88 -13.46 9.55 -14.87
N ALA A 89 -13.12 8.30 -15.22
CA ALA A 89 -12.04 7.58 -14.59
C ALA A 89 -10.68 8.27 -14.82
N GLU A 90 -10.41 8.73 -16.04
CA GLU A 90 -9.17 9.47 -16.38
C GLU A 90 -9.09 10.80 -15.60
N LYS A 91 -10.20 11.53 -15.52
CA LYS A 91 -10.26 12.79 -14.74
C LYS A 91 -9.97 12.54 -13.26
N ARG A 92 -10.64 11.56 -12.65
CA ARG A 92 -10.43 11.21 -11.23
C ARG A 92 -8.99 10.76 -10.94
N LEU A 93 -8.40 9.97 -11.86
CA LEU A 93 -7.01 9.55 -11.71
C LEU A 93 -6.07 10.77 -11.67
N LYS A 94 -6.22 11.71 -12.60
CA LYS A 94 -5.42 12.94 -12.62
C LYS A 94 -5.61 13.80 -11.36
N GLU A 95 -6.84 13.92 -10.87
CA GLU A 95 -7.15 14.65 -9.64
C GLU A 95 -6.46 14.01 -8.42
N ILE A 96 -6.47 12.68 -8.33
CA ILE A 96 -5.80 11.93 -7.25
C ILE A 96 -4.27 12.07 -7.37
N GLU A 97 -3.71 11.96 -8.57
CA GLU A 97 -2.27 12.13 -8.80
C GLU A 97 -1.79 13.53 -8.41
N SER A 98 -2.54 14.58 -8.79
CA SER A 98 -2.24 15.97 -8.41
C SER A 98 -2.32 16.17 -6.90
N ALA A 99 -3.39 15.69 -6.28
CA ALA A 99 -3.56 15.78 -4.82
C ALA A 99 -2.48 15.01 -4.05
N ALA A 100 -2.04 13.87 -4.57
CA ALA A 100 -0.95 13.09 -3.97
C ALA A 100 0.38 13.85 -4.05
N GLN A 101 0.69 14.49 -5.18
CA GLN A 101 1.90 15.31 -5.35
C GLN A 101 1.91 16.53 -4.42
N GLU A 102 0.77 17.24 -4.31
CA GLU A 102 0.61 18.36 -3.40
C GLU A 102 0.77 17.92 -1.94
N ALA A 103 0.10 16.82 -1.56
CA ALA A 103 0.20 16.27 -0.21
C ALA A 103 1.62 15.81 0.14
N GLU A 104 2.34 15.18 -0.82
CA GLU A 104 3.74 14.81 -0.62
C GLU A 104 4.60 16.04 -0.35
N SER A 105 4.45 17.11 -1.14
CA SER A 105 5.23 18.36 -0.96
C SER A 105 4.93 19.02 0.39
N ASP A 106 3.67 19.30 0.67
CA ASP A 106 3.26 20.11 1.82
C ASP A 106 3.37 19.34 3.14
N LEU A 107 2.91 18.09 3.16
CA LEU A 107 2.95 17.27 4.37
C LEU A 107 4.38 16.81 4.68
N TYR A 108 5.21 16.57 3.65
CA TYR A 108 6.61 16.23 3.86
C TYR A 108 7.39 17.39 4.45
N GLN A 109 7.15 18.65 4.01
CA GLN A 109 7.73 19.85 4.63
C GLN A 109 7.30 19.98 6.08
N LEU A 110 6.01 19.76 6.39
CA LEU A 110 5.50 19.80 7.75
C LEU A 110 6.12 18.68 8.62
N TYR A 111 6.27 17.48 8.07
CA TYR A 111 6.96 16.37 8.72
C TYR A 111 8.42 16.71 9.03
N GLN A 112 9.13 17.28 8.06
CA GLN A 112 10.53 17.72 8.25
C GLN A 112 10.66 18.88 9.25
N SER A 113 9.74 19.84 9.25
CA SER A 113 9.78 20.99 10.18
C SER A 113 9.56 20.59 11.63
N LYS A 114 8.92 19.44 11.87
CA LYS A 114 8.76 18.83 13.20
C LYS A 114 9.84 17.83 13.55
N LYS A 115 10.89 17.68 12.72
CA LYS A 115 12.07 16.89 13.07
C LYS A 115 12.72 17.50 14.28
N ILE A 116 12.27 17.05 15.44
CA ILE A 116 12.97 17.26 16.70
C ILE A 116 14.27 16.48 16.55
N ASP A 117 15.42 17.09 16.88
CA ASP A 117 16.76 16.48 16.91
C ASP A 117 16.89 15.32 17.93
N TYR A 118 15.82 14.59 18.16
CA TYR A 118 15.82 13.41 19.00
C TYR A 118 15.89 12.16 18.14
N LEU A 119 16.63 11.17 18.60
CA LEU A 119 16.65 9.80 18.11
C LEU A 119 15.25 9.36 17.68
N GLU A 120 15.01 9.26 16.36
CA GLU A 120 13.80 8.65 15.85
C GLU A 120 13.86 7.16 16.18
N THR A 121 13.26 6.80 17.31
CA THR A 121 13.14 5.42 17.79
C THR A 121 11.68 5.06 17.85
N LEU A 122 11.30 4.00 17.15
CA LEU A 122 9.96 3.45 17.18
C LEU A 122 10.01 2.04 17.77
N THR A 123 9.24 1.82 18.83
CA THR A 123 9.00 0.47 19.33
C THR A 123 7.83 -0.14 18.56
N VAL A 124 8.07 -1.30 17.95
CA VAL A 124 7.07 -2.05 17.16
C VAL A 124 6.84 -3.42 17.81
N LYS A 125 5.65 -3.97 17.63
CA LYS A 125 5.28 -5.25 18.23
C LYS A 125 4.79 -6.22 17.17
N ASP A 126 5.09 -7.49 17.39
CA ASP A 126 4.57 -8.60 16.60
C ASP A 126 4.61 -8.36 15.08
N MET A 127 3.47 -8.37 14.42
CA MET A 127 3.37 -8.18 12.97
C MET A 127 3.76 -6.77 12.50
N GLU A 128 3.77 -5.77 13.38
CA GLU A 128 4.22 -4.40 13.03
C GLU A 128 5.71 -4.38 12.70
N ILE A 129 6.52 -5.27 13.29
CA ILE A 129 7.95 -5.42 12.97
C ILE A 129 8.12 -5.69 11.48
N PHE A 130 7.36 -6.62 10.93
CA PHE A 130 7.44 -6.96 9.51
C PHE A 130 6.93 -5.85 8.60
N SER A 131 5.90 -5.10 9.04
CA SER A 131 5.41 -3.92 8.32
C SER A 131 6.48 -2.82 8.26
N GLN A 132 7.20 -2.61 9.36
CA GLN A 132 8.33 -1.68 9.40
C GLN A 132 9.47 -2.13 8.49
N VAL A 133 9.83 -3.41 8.50
CA VAL A 133 10.84 -3.99 7.60
C VAL A 133 10.46 -3.76 6.12
N VAL A 134 9.23 -4.03 5.74
CA VAL A 134 8.74 -3.79 4.36
C VAL A 134 8.87 -2.31 3.99
N SER A 135 8.49 -1.40 4.89
CA SER A 135 8.61 0.04 4.70
C SER A 135 10.07 0.49 4.53
N MET A 136 10.99 -0.06 5.33
CA MET A 136 12.43 0.20 5.21
C MET A 136 12.97 -0.29 3.86
N CYS A 137 12.65 -1.51 3.44
CA CYS A 137 13.06 -2.06 2.15
C CYS A 137 12.57 -1.21 0.97
N ALA A 138 11.36 -0.64 1.04
CA ALA A 138 10.82 0.23 -0.01
C ALA A 138 11.64 1.50 -0.19
N ARG A 139 12.26 2.03 0.87
CA ARG A 139 13.10 3.26 0.85
C ARG A 139 14.56 2.99 0.52
N ALA A 140 15.03 1.75 0.59
CA ALA A 140 16.42 1.38 0.34
C ALA A 140 16.90 1.83 -1.04
N LYS A 141 18.11 2.42 -1.10
CA LYS A 141 18.73 2.97 -2.31
C LYS A 141 20.00 2.21 -2.72
N SER A 142 20.73 1.68 -1.77
CA SER A 142 22.06 1.09 -2.01
C SER A 142 22.19 -0.32 -1.44
N THR A 143 21.89 -0.50 -0.14
CA THR A 143 22.18 -1.75 0.56
C THR A 143 21.06 -2.14 1.53
N ILE A 144 20.82 -3.43 1.62
CA ILE A 144 20.00 -4.06 2.67
C ILE A 144 20.83 -5.20 3.25
N ASP A 145 21.13 -5.09 4.53
CA ASP A 145 21.91 -6.10 5.27
C ASP A 145 21.04 -6.72 6.36
N VAL A 146 20.90 -8.03 6.34
CA VAL A 146 19.98 -8.75 7.24
C VAL A 146 20.71 -9.84 7.98
N ILE A 147 20.63 -9.81 9.32
CA ILE A 147 20.88 -10.98 10.16
C ILE A 147 19.52 -11.54 10.55
N ALA A 148 19.16 -12.67 9.97
CA ALA A 148 17.87 -13.29 10.22
C ALA A 148 17.97 -14.29 11.39
N SER A 149 17.11 -14.15 12.39
CA SER A 149 16.94 -15.12 13.46
C SER A 149 15.99 -16.27 13.11
N ILE A 150 15.28 -16.13 12.00
CA ILE A 150 14.31 -17.11 11.46
C ILE A 150 14.75 -17.54 10.06
N LEU A 151 14.29 -18.73 9.64
CA LEU A 151 14.57 -19.27 8.30
C LEU A 151 13.71 -18.59 7.21
N PRO A 152 14.12 -18.62 5.94
CA PRO A 152 13.33 -18.04 4.84
C PRO A 152 11.91 -18.61 4.72
N SER A 153 11.71 -19.90 5.03
CA SER A 153 10.42 -20.56 5.06
C SER A 153 9.47 -20.01 6.14
N GLU A 154 10.02 -19.45 7.22
CA GLU A 154 9.28 -18.86 8.34
C GLU A 154 8.99 -17.38 8.12
N MET A 155 9.70 -16.71 7.21
CA MET A 155 9.51 -15.30 6.92
C MET A 155 8.13 -15.03 6.28
N PRO A 156 7.43 -13.96 6.65
CA PRO A 156 6.23 -13.52 5.96
C PRO A 156 6.51 -13.24 4.47
N ARG A 157 5.57 -13.64 3.60
CA ARG A 157 5.74 -13.49 2.14
C ARG A 157 5.93 -12.04 1.68
N ASN A 158 5.31 -11.08 2.36
CA ASN A 158 5.47 -9.66 2.06
C ASN A 158 6.91 -9.17 2.35
N VAL A 159 7.60 -9.72 3.35
CA VAL A 159 9.01 -9.42 3.64
C VAL A 159 9.91 -10.00 2.54
N CYS A 160 9.72 -11.27 2.19
CA CYS A 160 10.45 -11.89 1.09
C CYS A 160 10.29 -11.09 -0.22
N ARG A 161 9.05 -10.70 -0.53
CA ARG A 161 8.76 -9.87 -1.69
C ARG A 161 9.43 -8.50 -1.63
N ALA A 162 9.47 -7.86 -0.47
CA ALA A 162 10.13 -6.57 -0.31
C ALA A 162 11.64 -6.64 -0.59
N PHE A 163 12.31 -7.74 -0.20
CA PHE A 163 13.70 -7.99 -0.58
C PHE A 163 13.86 -8.21 -2.09
N SER A 164 12.97 -9.00 -2.70
CA SER A 164 12.97 -9.25 -4.15
C SER A 164 12.76 -7.95 -4.94
N ASP A 165 11.79 -7.14 -4.55
CA ASP A 165 11.49 -5.84 -5.17
C ASP A 165 12.69 -4.87 -5.03
N ALA A 166 13.36 -4.86 -3.87
CA ALA A 166 14.56 -4.05 -3.66
C ALA A 166 15.73 -4.50 -4.55
N SER A 167 15.99 -5.81 -4.61
CA SER A 167 16.98 -6.40 -5.50
C SER A 167 16.69 -6.07 -6.97
N GLY A 168 15.41 -6.13 -7.39
CA GLY A 168 14.97 -5.72 -8.74
C GLY A 168 15.21 -4.25 -9.07
N ARG A 169 15.29 -3.37 -8.07
CA ARG A 169 15.69 -1.96 -8.21
C ARG A 169 17.21 -1.75 -8.24
N GLY A 170 18.02 -2.82 -8.12
CA GLY A 170 19.47 -2.75 -8.08
C GLY A 170 20.07 -2.52 -6.69
N VAL A 171 19.25 -2.62 -5.63
CA VAL A 171 19.74 -2.57 -4.25
C VAL A 171 20.49 -3.87 -3.94
N LYS A 172 21.70 -3.75 -3.38
CA LYS A 172 22.48 -4.90 -2.95
C LYS A 172 21.86 -5.47 -1.66
N VAL A 173 21.44 -6.75 -1.70
CA VAL A 173 20.82 -7.42 -0.56
C VAL A 173 21.73 -8.55 -0.07
N ARG A 174 22.17 -8.45 1.19
CA ARG A 174 22.99 -9.45 1.86
C ARG A 174 22.19 -10.08 3.01
N LEU A 175 22.08 -11.40 2.98
CA LEU A 175 21.28 -12.15 3.95
C LEU A 175 22.19 -13.13 4.71
N LEU A 176 22.13 -13.07 6.02
CA LEU A 176 22.84 -13.96 6.92
C LEU A 176 21.83 -14.81 7.69
N PHE A 177 21.87 -16.12 7.50
CA PHE A 177 21.01 -17.08 8.16
C PHE A 177 21.76 -17.96 9.16
N PRO A 178 21.05 -18.53 10.15
CA PRO A 178 21.63 -19.53 11.05
C PRO A 178 22.03 -20.78 10.27
N ASN A 179 23.23 -21.30 10.53
CA ASN A 179 23.71 -22.58 10.00
C ASN A 179 23.08 -23.75 10.80
N LYS A 180 21.77 -23.91 10.73
CA LYS A 180 21.00 -24.95 11.43
C LYS A 180 20.57 -26.10 10.51
N GLU A 181 20.52 -25.86 9.22
CA GLU A 181 20.04 -26.82 8.21
C GLU A 181 20.98 -26.86 7.02
N SER A 182 21.17 -28.06 6.49
CA SER A 182 22.02 -28.29 5.30
C SER A 182 21.44 -27.73 4.00
N ASN A 183 20.12 -27.51 3.93
CA ASN A 183 19.42 -26.97 2.78
C ASN A 183 18.42 -25.90 3.20
N LEU A 184 18.65 -24.64 2.79
CA LEU A 184 17.69 -23.57 2.94
C LEU A 184 16.62 -23.63 1.84
N ASP A 185 15.36 -23.60 2.24
CA ASP A 185 14.28 -23.39 1.29
C ASP A 185 14.20 -21.91 0.89
N LEU A 186 14.82 -21.56 -0.24
CA LEU A 186 14.84 -20.22 -0.81
C LEU A 186 13.69 -19.94 -1.78
N SER A 187 12.73 -20.85 -1.92
CA SER A 187 11.63 -20.75 -2.90
C SER A 187 10.79 -19.47 -2.80
N ARG A 188 10.88 -18.75 -1.67
CA ARG A 188 10.20 -17.48 -1.42
C ARG A 188 11.04 -16.24 -1.72
N LEU A 189 12.32 -16.43 -2.02
CA LEU A 189 13.26 -15.35 -2.30
C LEU A 189 13.58 -15.35 -3.80
N GLU A 190 13.01 -14.39 -4.53
CA GLU A 190 13.25 -14.20 -5.96
C GLU A 190 14.14 -12.96 -6.15
N GLY A 191 15.34 -13.14 -6.70
CA GLY A 191 16.26 -12.03 -6.93
C GLY A 191 17.74 -12.40 -6.76
N PHE A 192 18.59 -11.40 -6.86
CA PHE A 192 20.02 -11.56 -6.66
C PHE A 192 20.38 -11.21 -5.21
N PHE A 193 20.66 -12.24 -4.42
CA PHE A 193 21.02 -12.11 -3.01
C PHE A 193 22.40 -12.69 -2.76
N GLU A 194 23.17 -12.02 -1.91
CA GLU A 194 24.37 -12.60 -1.33
C GLU A 194 24.00 -13.27 -0.01
N ILE A 195 23.97 -14.61 0.00
CA ILE A 195 23.53 -15.37 1.17
C ILE A 195 24.72 -16.04 1.83
N ARG A 196 24.81 -15.92 3.15
CA ARG A 196 25.80 -16.64 3.97
C ARG A 196 25.12 -17.31 5.17
N LEU A 197 25.82 -18.34 5.67
CA LEU A 197 25.41 -19.10 6.85
C LEU A 197 26.36 -18.84 8.01
N SER A 198 25.84 -18.59 9.18
CA SER A 198 26.64 -18.38 10.39
C SER A 198 26.26 -19.34 11.50
N SER A 199 27.27 -19.89 12.16
CA SER A 199 27.11 -20.65 13.40
C SER A 199 26.76 -19.74 14.58
N TYR A 200 27.04 -18.45 14.48
CA TYR A 200 26.66 -17.44 15.47
C TYR A 200 25.61 -16.49 14.89
N ILE A 201 24.39 -16.62 15.39
CA ILE A 201 23.30 -15.70 15.11
C ILE A 201 22.82 -15.12 16.44
N PRO A 202 22.72 -13.80 16.57
CA PRO A 202 22.15 -13.19 17.77
C PRO A 202 20.69 -13.61 17.96
N PRO A 203 20.17 -13.56 19.21
CA PRO A 203 18.79 -13.97 19.50
C PRO A 203 17.72 -13.11 18.84
N ALA A 204 18.09 -11.94 18.29
CA ALA A 204 17.23 -11.02 17.60
C ALA A 204 17.64 -10.87 16.14
N GLY A 205 16.66 -10.74 15.23
CA GLY A 205 16.91 -10.37 13.85
C GLY A 205 17.32 -8.90 13.75
N VAL A 206 18.20 -8.58 12.81
CA VAL A 206 18.65 -7.21 12.52
C VAL A 206 18.51 -6.95 11.04
N ILE A 207 17.93 -5.83 10.68
CA ILE A 207 17.97 -5.29 9.31
C ILE A 207 18.58 -3.90 9.35
N LEU A 208 19.53 -3.66 8.45
CA LEU A 208 20.21 -2.38 8.26
C LEU A 208 19.99 -1.91 6.83
N ILE A 209 19.64 -0.66 6.65
CA ILE A 209 19.39 -0.03 5.34
C ILE A 209 20.36 1.12 5.14
N ASP A 210 21.15 1.06 4.05
CA ASP A 210 22.00 2.14 3.56
C ASP A 210 22.98 2.73 4.62
N GLU A 211 23.27 2.00 5.71
CA GLU A 211 24.01 2.47 6.89
C GLU A 211 23.37 3.72 7.56
N MET A 212 22.08 3.93 7.38
CA MET A 212 21.35 5.09 7.86
C MET A 212 20.31 4.75 8.92
N GLU A 213 19.57 3.68 8.70
CA GLU A 213 18.53 3.20 9.59
C GLU A 213 18.63 1.69 9.82
N PHE A 214 18.19 1.23 10.97
CA PHE A 214 18.15 -0.20 11.29
C PHE A 214 16.94 -0.56 12.14
N CYS A 215 16.55 -1.83 12.10
CA CYS A 215 15.57 -2.40 12.99
C CYS A 215 16.13 -3.66 13.64
N VAL A 216 15.97 -3.77 14.95
CA VAL A 216 16.22 -4.99 15.70
C VAL A 216 14.87 -5.56 16.09
N GLY A 217 14.60 -6.83 15.77
CA GLY A 217 13.30 -7.43 16.01
C GLY A 217 13.41 -8.88 16.50
N GLY A 218 12.33 -9.36 17.10
CA GLY A 218 12.27 -10.71 17.63
C GLY A 218 12.81 -10.83 19.05
N LEU A 219 12.84 -9.72 19.80
CA LEU A 219 13.19 -9.74 21.22
C LEU A 219 11.99 -10.28 22.03
N ASP A 220 12.19 -11.37 22.75
CA ASP A 220 11.21 -11.89 23.69
C ASP A 220 11.02 -10.92 24.86
N VAL A 221 9.78 -10.58 25.16
CA VAL A 221 9.45 -9.78 26.35
C VAL A 221 9.12 -10.73 27.49
N PRO A 222 9.90 -10.74 28.57
CA PRO A 222 9.57 -11.56 29.74
C PRO A 222 8.16 -11.23 30.26
N ASP A 223 7.40 -12.26 30.62
CA ASP A 223 6.03 -12.16 31.16
C ASP A 223 4.95 -11.63 30.20
N SER A 224 5.23 -11.49 28.92
CA SER A 224 4.23 -11.17 27.90
C SER A 224 3.88 -12.43 27.11
N ASN A 225 2.61 -12.70 26.92
CA ASN A 225 2.05 -13.84 26.18
C ASN A 225 2.63 -13.98 24.75
N ASN A 226 3.90 -14.34 24.59
CA ASN A 226 4.62 -14.45 23.31
C ASN A 226 4.67 -13.16 22.46
N THR A 227 4.65 -11.99 23.05
CA THR A 227 4.81 -10.73 22.33
C THR A 227 6.26 -10.56 21.90
N LEU A 228 6.51 -10.42 20.59
CA LEU A 228 7.81 -10.05 20.05
C LEU A 228 7.95 -8.54 20.03
N LEU A 229 9.09 -8.05 20.50
CA LEU A 229 9.41 -6.63 20.47
C LEU A 229 10.41 -6.34 19.35
N GLY A 230 10.20 -5.24 18.65
CA GLY A 230 11.15 -4.68 17.71
C GLY A 230 11.42 -3.21 18.02
N MET A 231 12.61 -2.75 17.64
CA MET A 231 13.02 -1.38 17.80
C MET A 231 13.62 -0.90 16.47
N TRP A 232 12.97 0.08 15.86
CA TRP A 232 13.50 0.77 14.69
C TRP A 232 14.17 2.07 15.10
N MET A 233 15.30 2.37 14.47
CA MET A 233 16.04 3.61 14.68
C MET A 233 16.53 4.18 13.36
N ASN A 234 16.32 5.48 13.18
CA ASN A 234 16.93 6.27 12.12
C ASN A 234 18.06 7.11 12.73
N GLN A 235 19.23 6.47 12.91
CA GLN A 235 20.39 7.08 13.53
C GLN A 235 21.67 6.61 12.81
N PRO A 236 22.25 7.42 11.92
CA PRO A 236 23.38 7.01 11.07
C PRO A 236 24.60 6.52 11.84
N ASP A 237 24.93 7.14 12.97
CA ASP A 237 26.11 6.74 13.76
C ASP A 237 25.93 5.35 14.38
N LEU A 238 24.75 5.06 14.92
CA LEU A 238 24.43 3.72 15.42
C LEU A 238 24.26 2.72 14.27
N ALA A 239 23.67 3.14 13.15
CA ALA A 239 23.54 2.29 11.98
C ALA A 239 24.91 1.84 11.43
N ARG A 240 25.90 2.75 11.39
CA ARG A 240 27.28 2.38 11.03
C ARG A 240 27.91 1.40 12.02
N LEU A 241 27.67 1.56 13.31
CA LEU A 241 28.13 0.58 14.31
C LEU A 241 27.50 -0.80 14.09
N VAL A 242 26.19 -0.84 13.80
CA VAL A 242 25.49 -2.09 13.42
C VAL A 242 26.08 -2.68 12.15
N GLY A 243 26.41 -1.84 11.16
CA GLY A 243 27.09 -2.26 9.92
C GLY A 243 28.46 -2.89 10.16
N LEU A 244 29.26 -2.35 11.08
CA LEU A 244 30.54 -2.94 11.47
C LEU A 244 30.35 -4.33 12.10
N ILE A 245 29.35 -4.48 12.98
CA ILE A 245 29.02 -5.78 13.58
C ILE A 245 28.56 -6.76 12.51
N PHE A 246 27.65 -6.32 11.62
CA PHE A 246 27.17 -7.15 10.51
C PHE A 246 28.33 -7.63 9.64
N ASN A 247 29.20 -6.73 9.17
CA ASN A 247 30.32 -7.07 8.30
C ASN A 247 31.27 -8.07 8.97
N ASN A 248 31.56 -7.89 10.25
CA ASN A 248 32.43 -8.83 11.00
C ASN A 248 31.87 -10.25 11.02
N ILE A 249 30.55 -10.39 11.30
CA ILE A 249 29.88 -11.69 11.30
C ILE A 249 29.80 -12.24 9.87
N TYR A 250 29.43 -11.39 8.91
CA TYR A 250 29.24 -11.77 7.52
C TYR A 250 30.52 -12.27 6.86
N GLU A 251 31.66 -11.60 7.07
CA GLU A 251 32.97 -11.99 6.51
C GLU A 251 33.47 -13.31 7.09
N SER A 252 33.17 -13.60 8.36
CA SER A 252 33.50 -14.85 9.02
C SER A 252 32.57 -16.02 8.73
N SER A 253 31.50 -15.78 7.97
CA SER A 253 30.44 -16.76 7.67
C SER A 253 30.68 -17.50 6.36
N GLU A 254 30.11 -18.71 6.26
CA GLU A 254 30.21 -19.57 5.08
C GLU A 254 29.33 -19.06 3.94
N VAL A 255 29.84 -19.05 2.70
CA VAL A 255 29.02 -18.72 1.52
C VAL A 255 28.03 -19.84 1.28
N TYR A 256 26.75 -19.50 1.09
CA TYR A 256 25.76 -20.47 0.68
C TYR A 256 25.85 -20.68 -0.83
N GLU A 257 26.28 -21.89 -1.22
CA GLU A 257 26.31 -22.34 -2.61
C GLU A 257 25.02 -23.14 -2.87
N SER A 258 24.15 -22.64 -3.77
CA SER A 258 22.86 -23.24 -4.14
C SER A 258 22.99 -24.36 -5.16
#